data_8214cb4fb5c08c93d37a31f9e9e943a2
#
_entry.id   8214cb4fb5c08c93d37a31f9e9e943a2
#
_cell.length_a   1.000
_cell.length_b   1.000
_cell.length_c   1.000
_cell.angle_alpha   90.00
_cell.angle_beta   90.00
_cell.angle_gamma   90.00
#
_symmetry.space_group_name_H-M   'P 1'
#
loop_
_entity.id
_entity.type
_entity.pdbx_description
1 polymer ?
#
loop_
_entity_poly.entity_id
_entity_poly.type
_entity_poly.pdbx_seq_one_letter_code
_entity_poly.pdbx_strand_id
1 'polypeptide(L)'
;MNKLVFFLLIFVLTICNVALAETPPCMRVKSDWADSLLKEMTLDEKIGQLLMVATNPWQKEKDYDRLIMMVEKQKVGGILFMKTTPFEIASQANDLQKSSKIPLFIALDGENGLSFRMDSTVVNPNLIALGAIGSDTLLYQMGREVGQQCRALGINLNFAPVADVNSNPLNPVINYRSFGEDPKRVAAKCLSYAKGIQDEKVMVSVKHFPGHGNTADDSHEILPVVE
;
A
#
# COMPACT_ATOMS: atom_id res chain seq x y z
N MET A 1 45.55 -13.33 -25.58
CA MET A 1 44.34 -12.46 -25.56
C MET A 1 44.79 -11.08 -25.08
N ASN A 2 44.61 -10.06 -25.89
CA ASN A 2 45.17 -8.72 -25.64
C ASN A 2 44.45 -8.10 -24.43
N LYS A 3 45.17 -7.55 -23.43
CA LYS A 3 44.58 -6.96 -22.20
C LYS A 3 43.47 -5.97 -22.53
N LEU A 4 43.60 -5.24 -23.63
CA LEU A 4 42.57 -4.30 -24.11
C LEU A 4 41.26 -5.01 -24.49
N VAL A 5 41.32 -6.17 -25.14
CA VAL A 5 40.15 -6.96 -25.53
C VAL A 5 39.45 -7.54 -24.29
N PHE A 6 40.24 -7.92 -23.26
CA PHE A 6 39.70 -8.42 -22.00
C PHE A 6 38.97 -7.31 -21.20
N PHE A 7 39.54 -6.10 -21.15
CA PHE A 7 38.87 -4.95 -20.52
C PHE A 7 37.65 -4.50 -21.30
N LEU A 8 37.66 -4.55 -22.63
CA LEU A 8 36.48 -4.23 -23.45
C LEU A 8 35.37 -5.25 -23.25
N LEU A 9 35.70 -6.55 -23.13
CA LEU A 9 34.72 -7.60 -22.86
C LEU A 9 34.09 -7.46 -21.45
N ILE A 10 34.90 -7.12 -20.43
CA ILE A 10 34.37 -6.85 -19.07
C ILE A 10 33.48 -5.59 -19.08
N PHE A 11 33.86 -4.54 -19.80
CA PHE A 11 33.07 -3.31 -19.90
C PHE A 11 31.74 -3.54 -20.64
N VAL A 12 31.75 -4.33 -21.71
CA VAL A 12 30.52 -4.72 -22.43
C VAL A 12 29.62 -5.62 -21.56
N LEU A 13 30.23 -6.57 -20.80
CA LEU A 13 29.48 -7.42 -19.87
C LEU A 13 28.89 -6.64 -18.67
N THR A 14 29.57 -5.60 -18.19
CA THR A 14 29.01 -4.71 -17.14
C THR A 14 27.91 -3.78 -17.66
N ILE A 15 27.99 -3.35 -18.92
CA ILE A 15 26.92 -2.57 -19.54
C ILE A 15 25.66 -3.43 -19.82
N CYS A 16 25.83 -4.72 -20.19
CA CYS A 16 24.71 -5.64 -20.39
C CYS A 16 23.98 -6.05 -19.10
N ASN A 17 24.55 -5.79 -17.91
CA ASN A 17 23.92 -6.05 -16.63
C ASN A 17 23.27 -4.81 -15.99
N VAL A 18 23.15 -3.69 -16.69
CA VAL A 18 22.11 -2.73 -16.35
C VAL A 18 20.79 -3.43 -16.65
N ALA A 19 20.24 -4.12 -15.67
CA ALA A 19 18.88 -4.60 -15.73
C ALA A 19 18.02 -3.39 -16.09
N LEU A 20 17.59 -3.31 -17.33
CA LEU A 20 16.58 -2.35 -17.75
C LEU A 20 15.38 -2.68 -16.87
N ALA A 21 15.22 -1.92 -15.79
CA ALA A 21 14.06 -2.08 -14.93
C ALA A 21 12.85 -2.01 -15.84
N GLU A 22 12.18 -3.15 -15.97
CA GLU A 22 10.99 -3.19 -16.82
C GLU A 22 10.00 -2.17 -16.31
N THR A 23 9.50 -1.32 -17.20
CA THR A 23 8.46 -0.36 -16.88
C THR A 23 7.30 -1.10 -16.19
N PRO A 24 6.87 -0.70 -15.00
CA PRO A 24 5.77 -1.35 -14.31
C PRO A 24 4.55 -1.52 -15.21
N PRO A 25 3.78 -2.60 -15.10
CA PRO A 25 2.62 -2.84 -15.96
C PRO A 25 1.64 -1.68 -16.02
N CYS A 26 1.42 -0.98 -14.89
CA CYS A 26 0.56 0.20 -14.81
C CYS A 26 1.06 1.38 -15.67
N MET A 27 2.36 1.48 -15.91
CA MET A 27 2.96 2.51 -16.76
C MET A 27 3.01 2.11 -18.24
N ARG A 28 2.70 0.85 -18.57
CA ARG A 28 2.63 0.35 -19.97
C ARG A 28 1.25 0.51 -20.56
N VAL A 29 0.23 0.72 -19.74
CA VAL A 29 -1.15 0.88 -20.19
C VAL A 29 -1.35 2.30 -20.71
N LYS A 30 -1.64 2.45 -21.99
CA LYS A 30 -2.13 3.71 -22.55
C LYS A 30 -3.55 3.93 -22.07
N SER A 31 -3.84 5.13 -21.57
CA SER A 31 -5.16 5.52 -21.12
C SER A 31 -5.50 6.90 -21.70
N ASP A 32 -6.30 6.91 -22.75
CA ASP A 32 -6.75 8.16 -23.37
C ASP A 32 -7.49 9.06 -22.37
N TRP A 33 -8.19 8.44 -21.39
CA TRP A 33 -8.84 9.14 -20.30
C TRP A 33 -7.83 9.87 -19.40
N ALA A 34 -6.79 9.18 -18.95
CA ALA A 34 -5.75 9.77 -18.09
C ALA A 34 -4.96 10.86 -18.84
N ASP A 35 -4.63 10.61 -20.10
CA ASP A 35 -3.91 11.57 -20.95
C ASP A 35 -4.73 12.84 -21.19
N SER A 36 -6.04 12.70 -21.39
CA SER A 36 -6.95 13.84 -21.55
C SER A 36 -7.06 14.67 -20.28
N LEU A 37 -7.24 14.00 -19.11
CA LEU A 37 -7.27 14.69 -17.81
C LEU A 37 -5.98 15.45 -17.56
N LEU A 38 -4.82 14.82 -17.75
CA LEU A 38 -3.52 15.44 -17.51
C LEU A 38 -3.29 16.70 -18.38
N LYS A 39 -3.85 16.76 -19.58
CA LYS A 39 -3.74 17.94 -20.45
C LYS A 39 -4.59 19.10 -19.95
N GLU A 40 -5.74 18.81 -19.35
CA GLU A 40 -6.68 19.83 -18.85
C GLU A 40 -6.33 20.34 -17.44
N MET A 41 -5.60 19.55 -16.65
CA MET A 41 -5.26 19.88 -15.26
C MET A 41 -4.22 20.99 -15.16
N THR A 42 -4.45 21.91 -14.25
CA THR A 42 -3.44 22.89 -13.79
C THR A 42 -2.33 22.19 -13.00
N LEU A 43 -1.22 22.87 -12.78
CA LEU A 43 -0.13 22.36 -11.95
C LEU A 43 -0.59 22.05 -10.51
N ASP A 44 -1.39 22.94 -9.92
CA ASP A 44 -1.90 22.76 -8.56
C ASP A 44 -2.82 21.55 -8.46
N GLU A 45 -3.69 21.31 -9.45
CA GLU A 45 -4.50 20.10 -9.50
C GLU A 45 -3.65 18.83 -9.65
N LYS A 46 -2.60 18.86 -10.46
CA LYS A 46 -1.66 17.72 -10.59
C LYS A 46 -0.94 17.44 -9.28
N ILE A 47 -0.51 18.48 -8.55
CA ILE A 47 0.11 18.34 -7.24
C ILE A 47 -0.92 17.76 -6.24
N GLY A 48 -2.15 18.27 -6.25
CA GLY A 48 -3.23 17.75 -5.41
C GLY A 48 -3.45 16.24 -5.60
N GLN A 49 -3.45 15.76 -6.84
CA GLN A 49 -3.64 14.33 -7.13
C GLN A 49 -2.52 13.43 -6.59
N LEU A 50 -1.34 13.96 -6.29
CA LEU A 50 -0.25 13.21 -5.64
C LEU A 50 -0.40 13.12 -4.12
N LEU A 51 -1.37 13.82 -3.53
CA LEU A 51 -1.57 13.88 -2.09
C LEU A 51 -2.70 12.94 -1.67
N MET A 52 -2.43 12.17 -0.61
CA MET A 52 -3.44 11.40 0.11
C MET A 52 -3.53 11.93 1.53
N VAL A 53 -4.74 12.23 1.99
CA VAL A 53 -4.99 12.85 3.29
C VAL A 53 -5.56 11.82 4.25
N ALA A 54 -4.95 11.70 5.43
CA ALA A 54 -5.46 10.83 6.48
C ALA A 54 -6.61 11.50 7.25
N THR A 55 -7.62 10.70 7.63
CA THR A 55 -8.68 11.13 8.56
C THR A 55 -8.12 11.32 9.96
N ASN A 56 -8.73 12.23 10.71
CA ASN A 56 -8.39 12.43 12.12
C ASN A 56 -9.49 11.80 13.02
N PRO A 57 -9.24 10.61 13.60
CA PRO A 57 -10.26 9.91 14.39
C PRO A 57 -10.66 10.63 15.69
N TRP A 58 -9.87 11.64 16.10
CA TRP A 58 -10.08 12.39 17.35
C TRP A 58 -10.88 13.67 17.17
N GLN A 59 -11.13 14.11 15.92
CA GLN A 59 -11.81 15.36 15.58
C GLN A 59 -12.81 15.17 14.42
N LYS A 60 -13.68 14.18 14.53
CA LYS A 60 -14.51 13.68 13.42
C LYS A 60 -15.29 14.75 12.67
N GLU A 61 -16.02 15.65 13.36
CA GLU A 61 -16.83 16.69 12.69
C GLU A 61 -15.97 17.70 11.93
N LYS A 62 -14.98 18.29 12.60
CA LYS A 62 -14.05 19.25 11.97
C LYS A 62 -13.20 18.59 10.88
N ASP A 63 -12.91 17.31 11.04
CA ASP A 63 -12.16 16.55 10.04
C ASP A 63 -12.96 16.37 8.77
N TYR A 64 -14.24 16.09 8.86
CA TYR A 64 -15.08 15.88 7.69
C TYR A 64 -15.17 17.13 6.81
N ASP A 65 -15.44 18.29 7.39
CA ASP A 65 -15.46 19.57 6.67
C ASP A 65 -14.11 19.87 6.01
N ARG A 66 -13.01 19.58 6.72
CA ARG A 66 -11.65 19.69 6.19
C ARG A 66 -11.44 18.79 4.97
N LEU A 67 -11.89 17.54 5.03
CA LEU A 67 -11.75 16.59 3.92
C LEU A 67 -12.54 17.05 2.69
N ILE A 68 -13.78 17.49 2.86
CA ILE A 68 -14.60 18.06 1.76
C ILE A 68 -13.85 19.23 1.12
N MET A 69 -13.35 20.16 1.93
CA MET A 69 -12.58 21.32 1.44
C MET A 69 -11.34 20.89 0.65
N MET A 70 -10.60 19.88 1.14
CA MET A 70 -9.40 19.37 0.45
C MET A 70 -9.74 18.68 -0.87
N VAL A 71 -10.83 17.92 -0.93
CA VAL A 71 -11.33 17.31 -2.16
C VAL A 71 -11.77 18.37 -3.18
N GLU A 72 -12.61 19.33 -2.75
CA GLU A 72 -13.21 20.31 -3.64
C GLU A 72 -12.25 21.43 -4.08
N LYS A 73 -11.36 21.88 -3.20
CA LYS A 73 -10.49 23.03 -3.47
C LYS A 73 -9.06 22.63 -3.83
N GLN A 74 -8.49 21.68 -3.08
CA GLN A 74 -7.10 21.26 -3.28
C GLN A 74 -6.96 20.07 -4.22
N LYS A 75 -8.08 19.44 -4.62
CA LYS A 75 -8.13 18.32 -5.59
C LYS A 75 -7.24 17.15 -5.18
N VAL A 76 -7.20 16.81 -3.88
CA VAL A 76 -6.40 15.68 -3.40
C VAL A 76 -6.79 14.37 -4.09
N GLY A 77 -5.81 13.49 -4.32
CA GLY A 77 -5.99 12.25 -5.05
C GLY A 77 -6.57 11.11 -4.23
N GLY A 78 -6.54 11.21 -2.90
CA GLY A 78 -7.08 10.14 -2.06
C GLY A 78 -7.27 10.50 -0.59
N ILE A 79 -8.00 9.62 0.10
CA ILE A 79 -8.28 9.69 1.53
C ILE A 79 -7.90 8.37 2.18
N LEU A 80 -7.11 8.44 3.25
CA LEU A 80 -6.74 7.30 4.09
C LEU A 80 -7.56 7.32 5.38
N PHE A 81 -8.40 6.32 5.57
CA PHE A 81 -9.18 6.17 6.81
C PHE A 81 -8.35 5.48 7.90
N MET A 82 -8.05 6.21 8.99
CA MET A 82 -7.18 5.72 10.07
C MET A 82 -7.93 4.89 11.11
N LYS A 83 -9.12 5.32 11.54
CA LYS A 83 -10.00 4.59 12.45
C LYS A 83 -11.45 4.91 12.11
N THR A 84 -12.25 3.88 11.86
CA THR A 84 -13.60 4.04 11.32
C THR A 84 -14.47 2.83 11.64
N THR A 85 -15.73 2.89 11.22
CA THR A 85 -16.66 1.76 11.19
C THR A 85 -17.11 1.49 9.75
N PRO A 86 -17.67 0.31 9.42
CA PRO A 86 -18.19 0.02 8.08
C PRO A 86 -19.22 1.05 7.58
N PHE A 87 -20.08 1.53 8.48
CA PHE A 87 -21.08 2.54 8.14
C PHE A 87 -20.47 3.91 7.85
N GLU A 88 -19.54 4.36 8.70
CA GLU A 88 -18.87 5.65 8.54
C GLU A 88 -18.10 5.72 7.22
N ILE A 89 -17.28 4.69 6.92
CA ILE A 89 -16.48 4.72 5.68
C ILE A 89 -17.37 4.65 4.44
N ALA A 90 -18.41 3.81 4.43
CA ALA A 90 -19.30 3.70 3.28
C ALA A 90 -20.05 5.02 3.01
N SER A 91 -20.52 5.70 4.05
CA SER A 91 -21.19 6.98 3.93
C SER A 91 -20.23 8.08 3.47
N GLN A 92 -19.14 8.28 4.21
CA GLN A 92 -18.18 9.36 3.93
C GLN A 92 -17.47 9.18 2.59
N ALA A 93 -17.06 7.94 2.24
CA ALA A 93 -16.43 7.68 0.96
C ALA A 93 -17.36 8.01 -0.21
N ASN A 94 -18.65 7.67 -0.13
CA ASN A 94 -19.62 8.02 -1.15
C ASN A 94 -19.79 9.52 -1.34
N ASP A 95 -19.85 10.27 -0.25
CA ASP A 95 -20.03 11.73 -0.31
C ASP A 95 -18.76 12.43 -0.82
N LEU A 96 -17.58 12.00 -0.36
CA LEU A 96 -16.29 12.50 -0.87
C LEU A 96 -16.11 12.19 -2.36
N GLN A 97 -16.50 10.99 -2.81
CA GLN A 97 -16.47 10.64 -4.24
C GLN A 97 -17.39 11.53 -5.08
N LYS A 98 -18.60 11.86 -4.58
CA LYS A 98 -19.53 12.78 -5.26
C LYS A 98 -18.98 14.21 -5.36
N SER A 99 -18.23 14.65 -4.34
CA SER A 99 -17.60 15.98 -4.31
C SER A 99 -16.34 16.07 -5.16
N SER A 100 -15.80 14.94 -5.61
CA SER A 100 -14.56 14.90 -6.40
C SER A 100 -14.84 14.87 -7.89
N LYS A 101 -14.10 15.71 -8.66
CA LYS A 101 -14.12 15.69 -10.13
C LYS A 101 -13.40 14.46 -10.70
N ILE A 102 -12.37 13.99 -10.02
CA ILE A 102 -11.56 12.81 -10.39
C ILE A 102 -11.77 11.76 -9.30
N PRO A 103 -12.05 10.49 -9.64
CA PRO A 103 -12.27 9.46 -8.64
C PRO A 103 -11.12 9.36 -7.62
N LEU A 104 -11.47 9.35 -6.34
CA LEU A 104 -10.51 9.31 -5.24
C LEU A 104 -9.99 7.89 -4.99
N PHE A 105 -8.75 7.79 -4.56
CA PHE A 105 -8.31 6.64 -3.80
C PHE A 105 -8.92 6.67 -2.40
N ILE A 106 -9.68 5.65 -2.07
CA ILE A 106 -10.18 5.41 -0.72
C ILE A 106 -9.35 4.29 -0.13
N ALA A 107 -8.55 4.62 0.87
CA ALA A 107 -7.52 3.75 1.40
C ALA A 107 -7.72 3.41 2.88
N LEU A 108 -7.18 2.25 3.27
CA LEU A 108 -7.15 1.75 4.63
C LEU A 108 -5.84 0.99 4.86
N ASP A 109 -5.33 0.95 6.11
CA ASP A 109 -4.31 0.01 6.55
C ASP A 109 -4.97 -1.30 7.02
N GLY A 110 -5.31 -2.17 6.12
CA GLY A 110 -5.89 -3.48 6.45
C GLY A 110 -4.84 -4.59 6.48
N GLU A 111 -3.83 -4.49 7.38
CA GLU A 111 -2.65 -5.37 7.38
C GLU A 111 -3.00 -6.84 7.50
N ASN A 112 -3.79 -7.21 8.49
CA ASN A 112 -4.36 -8.55 8.67
C ASN A 112 -5.87 -8.59 8.44
N GLY A 113 -6.40 -7.65 7.65
CA GLY A 113 -7.81 -7.46 7.37
C GLY A 113 -8.34 -6.13 7.92
N LEU A 114 -9.62 -5.87 7.68
CA LEU A 114 -10.21 -4.56 7.98
C LEU A 114 -10.21 -4.21 9.48
N SER A 115 -10.27 -5.22 10.35
CA SER A 115 -10.26 -5.03 11.81
C SER A 115 -9.03 -4.31 12.36
N PHE A 116 -7.96 -4.23 11.58
CA PHE A 116 -6.78 -3.45 11.97
C PHE A 116 -7.09 -1.95 12.15
N ARG A 117 -8.04 -1.42 11.38
CA ARG A 117 -8.45 0.00 11.41
C ARG A 117 -9.95 0.20 11.57
N MET A 118 -10.73 -0.87 11.55
CA MET A 118 -12.19 -0.78 11.47
C MET A 118 -12.85 -1.66 12.51
N ASP A 119 -13.57 -1.03 13.43
CA ASP A 119 -14.36 -1.75 14.42
C ASP A 119 -15.53 -2.52 13.76
N SER A 120 -15.99 -3.57 14.42
CA SER A 120 -17.15 -4.39 13.98
C SER A 120 -16.93 -5.12 12.64
N THR A 121 -15.69 -5.52 12.34
CA THR A 121 -15.33 -6.36 11.21
C THR A 121 -14.69 -7.68 11.67
N VAL A 122 -14.47 -8.60 10.73
CA VAL A 122 -13.86 -9.91 11.03
C VAL A 122 -12.44 -9.69 11.56
N VAL A 123 -12.15 -10.23 12.73
CA VAL A 123 -10.83 -10.20 13.36
C VAL A 123 -10.04 -11.42 12.92
N ASN A 124 -9.00 -11.19 12.13
CA ASN A 124 -8.06 -12.22 11.72
C ASN A 124 -6.85 -12.28 12.67
N PRO A 125 -6.13 -13.43 12.73
CA PRO A 125 -4.89 -13.53 13.49
C PRO A 125 -3.84 -12.51 13.02
N ASN A 126 -2.88 -12.19 13.90
CA ASN A 126 -1.73 -11.36 13.52
C ASN A 126 -0.89 -12.03 12.43
N LEU A 127 -0.16 -11.23 11.64
CA LEU A 127 0.61 -11.71 10.50
C LEU A 127 1.65 -12.76 10.90
N ILE A 128 2.27 -12.66 12.08
CA ILE A 128 3.23 -13.66 12.56
C ILE A 128 2.57 -15.05 12.71
N ALA A 129 1.34 -15.12 13.19
CA ALA A 129 0.59 -16.37 13.28
C ALA A 129 0.20 -16.89 11.90
N LEU A 130 -0.22 -16.00 11.00
CA LEU A 130 -0.51 -16.32 9.59
C LEU A 130 0.75 -16.77 8.83
N GLY A 131 1.91 -16.23 9.17
CA GLY A 131 3.20 -16.67 8.65
C GLY A 131 3.54 -18.12 9.03
N ALA A 132 3.05 -18.64 10.15
CA ALA A 132 3.25 -20.01 10.57
C ALA A 132 2.41 -21.04 9.80
N ILE A 133 1.36 -20.61 9.08
CA ILE A 133 0.51 -21.50 8.30
C ILE A 133 1.31 -22.12 7.13
N GLY A 134 1.22 -23.43 6.94
CA GLY A 134 1.91 -24.15 5.86
C GLY A 134 1.32 -23.92 4.47
N SER A 135 0.09 -23.40 4.36
CA SER A 135 -0.63 -23.26 3.10
C SER A 135 -0.71 -21.81 2.63
N ASP A 136 -0.08 -21.50 1.51
CA ASP A 136 -0.19 -20.20 0.86
C ASP A 136 -1.57 -19.98 0.21
N THR A 137 -2.27 -21.07 -0.13
CA THR A 137 -3.64 -21.02 -0.65
C THR A 137 -4.62 -20.40 0.36
N LEU A 138 -4.45 -20.69 1.66
CA LEU A 138 -5.28 -20.06 2.71
C LEU A 138 -5.04 -18.57 2.79
N LEU A 139 -3.79 -18.12 2.65
CA LEU A 139 -3.47 -16.69 2.61
C LEU A 139 -4.09 -16.00 1.39
N TYR A 140 -4.05 -16.65 0.24
CA TYR A 140 -4.72 -16.17 -0.96
C TYR A 140 -6.24 -16.04 -0.75
N GLN A 141 -6.89 -17.07 -0.18
CA GLN A 141 -8.33 -17.03 0.12
C GLN A 141 -8.68 -15.90 1.11
N MET A 142 -7.90 -15.76 2.18
CA MET A 142 -8.03 -14.64 3.11
C MET A 142 -7.87 -13.29 2.39
N GLY A 143 -6.90 -13.16 1.50
CA GLY A 143 -6.72 -11.97 0.70
C GLY A 143 -7.94 -11.65 -0.16
N ARG A 144 -8.56 -12.66 -0.78
CA ARG A 144 -9.82 -12.49 -1.51
C ARG A 144 -10.95 -11.99 -0.64
N GLU A 145 -11.14 -12.58 0.53
CA GLU A 145 -12.18 -12.15 1.47
C GLU A 145 -11.98 -10.70 1.92
N VAL A 146 -10.74 -10.31 2.23
CA VAL A 146 -10.40 -8.92 2.56
C VAL A 146 -10.67 -8.00 1.38
N GLY A 147 -10.30 -8.40 0.17
CA GLY A 147 -10.58 -7.65 -1.06
C GLY A 147 -12.08 -7.44 -1.30
N GLN A 148 -12.90 -8.48 -1.09
CA GLN A 148 -14.36 -8.39 -1.20
C GLN A 148 -14.95 -7.43 -0.17
N GLN A 149 -14.49 -7.48 1.07
CA GLN A 149 -14.90 -6.55 2.13
C GLN A 149 -14.51 -5.11 1.77
N CYS A 150 -13.29 -4.88 1.30
CA CYS A 150 -12.85 -3.58 0.83
C CYS A 150 -13.78 -3.03 -0.26
N ARG A 151 -14.06 -3.82 -1.29
CA ARG A 151 -14.94 -3.40 -2.38
C ARG A 151 -16.35 -3.08 -1.92
N ALA A 152 -16.91 -3.89 -1.03
CA ALA A 152 -18.25 -3.67 -0.49
C ALA A 152 -18.39 -2.31 0.23
N LEU A 153 -17.28 -1.79 0.77
CA LEU A 153 -17.20 -0.53 1.50
C LEU A 153 -16.65 0.65 0.65
N GLY A 154 -16.39 0.42 -0.65
CA GLY A 154 -15.84 1.45 -1.53
C GLY A 154 -14.33 1.70 -1.36
N ILE A 155 -13.62 0.85 -0.61
CA ILE A 155 -12.17 0.90 -0.47
C ILE A 155 -11.54 0.31 -1.73
N ASN A 156 -10.69 1.07 -2.40
CA ASN A 156 -10.03 0.67 -3.65
C ASN A 156 -8.50 0.55 -3.52
N LEU A 157 -7.92 0.91 -2.35
CA LEU A 157 -6.51 0.77 -2.04
C LEU A 157 -6.32 0.26 -0.61
N ASN A 158 -5.56 -0.81 -0.43
CA ASN A 158 -5.15 -1.32 0.87
C ASN A 158 -3.64 -1.15 1.06
N PHE A 159 -3.20 -0.46 2.11
CA PHE A 159 -1.79 -0.37 2.51
C PHE A 159 -1.35 -1.64 3.24
N ALA A 160 -1.33 -2.73 2.51
CA ALA A 160 -0.93 -4.08 2.88
C ALA A 160 -0.46 -4.84 1.62
N PRO A 161 0.28 -5.94 1.76
CA PRO A 161 0.79 -6.56 2.97
C PRO A 161 2.02 -5.87 3.57
N VAL A 162 2.34 -6.22 4.83
CA VAL A 162 3.61 -5.90 5.48
C VAL A 162 4.65 -6.93 5.05
N ALA A 163 5.64 -6.50 4.28
CA ALA A 163 6.72 -7.34 3.75
C ALA A 163 8.03 -7.21 4.54
N ASP A 164 7.99 -6.48 5.65
CA ASP A 164 9.13 -6.39 6.55
C ASP A 164 9.48 -7.76 7.10
N VAL A 165 10.78 -8.10 7.06
CA VAL A 165 11.33 -9.32 7.63
C VAL A 165 11.73 -9.03 9.07
N ASN A 166 11.09 -9.69 10.04
CA ASN A 166 11.34 -9.45 11.46
C ASN A 166 12.64 -10.11 11.93
N SER A 167 13.78 -9.65 11.40
CA SER A 167 15.11 -10.20 11.72
C SER A 167 15.67 -9.72 13.06
N ASN A 168 15.13 -8.63 13.62
CA ASN A 168 15.49 -8.14 14.94
C ASN A 168 14.34 -8.43 15.92
N PRO A 169 14.51 -9.34 16.91
CA PRO A 169 13.46 -9.67 17.87
C PRO A 169 13.13 -8.50 18.84
N LEU A 170 13.99 -7.48 18.92
CA LEU A 170 13.77 -6.28 19.74
C LEU A 170 13.05 -5.16 18.96
N ASN A 171 12.69 -5.39 17.71
CA ASN A 171 11.99 -4.38 16.91
C ASN A 171 10.63 -4.02 17.57
N PRO A 172 10.42 -2.74 17.95
CA PRO A 172 9.21 -2.34 18.66
C PRO A 172 7.99 -2.15 17.76
N VAL A 173 8.18 -2.02 16.43
CA VAL A 173 7.15 -1.62 15.47
C VAL A 173 6.65 -2.79 14.64
N ILE A 174 7.53 -3.58 14.07
CA ILE A 174 7.17 -4.65 13.13
C ILE A 174 6.72 -5.89 13.88
N ASN A 175 7.58 -6.56 14.59
CA ASN A 175 7.26 -7.67 15.48
C ASN A 175 6.15 -8.59 14.92
N TYR A 176 4.98 -8.68 15.60
CA TYR A 176 3.84 -9.52 15.20
C TYR A 176 3.14 -9.07 13.91
N ARG A 177 3.48 -7.89 13.37
CA ARG A 177 2.99 -7.39 12.08
C ARG A 177 3.72 -8.00 10.88
N SER A 178 4.82 -8.71 11.07
CA SER A 178 5.52 -9.46 10.01
C SER A 178 5.00 -10.88 9.87
N PHE A 179 5.12 -11.46 8.67
CA PHE A 179 4.88 -12.89 8.43
C PHE A 179 6.03 -13.79 8.95
N GLY A 180 7.11 -13.23 9.49
CA GLY A 180 8.22 -13.97 10.08
C GLY A 180 9.60 -13.39 9.81
N GLU A 181 10.62 -14.22 10.05
CA GLU A 181 12.04 -13.86 10.00
C GLU A 181 12.78 -14.40 8.75
N ASP A 182 12.16 -15.28 7.98
CA ASP A 182 12.72 -15.80 6.73
C ASP A 182 12.24 -14.98 5.54
N PRO A 183 13.13 -14.30 4.79
CA PRO A 183 12.74 -13.41 3.69
C PRO A 183 11.95 -14.11 2.58
N LYS A 184 12.28 -15.35 2.26
CA LYS A 184 11.60 -16.11 1.20
C LYS A 184 10.18 -16.47 1.61
N ARG A 185 10.02 -16.85 2.87
CA ARG A 185 8.71 -17.16 3.44
C ARG A 185 7.83 -15.93 3.54
N VAL A 186 8.37 -14.81 4.03
CA VAL A 186 7.67 -13.52 4.06
C VAL A 186 7.22 -13.12 2.67
N ALA A 187 8.11 -13.18 1.67
CA ALA A 187 7.79 -12.84 0.29
C ALA A 187 6.66 -13.73 -0.29
N ALA A 188 6.70 -15.05 -0.07
CA ALA A 188 5.67 -15.98 -0.54
C ALA A 188 4.30 -15.69 0.09
N LYS A 189 4.26 -15.42 1.40
CA LYS A 189 3.04 -15.05 2.12
C LYS A 189 2.45 -13.73 1.63
N CYS A 190 3.31 -12.70 1.50
CA CYS A 190 2.92 -11.40 0.96
C CYS A 190 2.36 -11.51 -0.44
N LEU A 191 3.02 -12.28 -1.33
CA LEU A 191 2.55 -12.46 -2.70
C LEU A 191 1.16 -13.10 -2.75
N SER A 192 0.94 -14.17 -1.97
CA SER A 192 -0.34 -14.88 -1.94
C SER A 192 -1.47 -13.99 -1.43
N TYR A 193 -1.23 -13.27 -0.33
CA TYR A 193 -2.21 -12.35 0.26
C TYR A 193 -2.52 -11.18 -0.69
N ALA A 194 -1.47 -10.52 -1.22
CA ALA A 194 -1.62 -9.42 -2.17
C ALA A 194 -2.40 -9.84 -3.43
N LYS A 195 -2.06 -11.01 -4.00
CA LYS A 195 -2.75 -11.54 -5.17
C LYS A 195 -4.24 -11.77 -4.90
N GLY A 196 -4.60 -12.30 -3.74
CA GLY A 196 -6.00 -12.48 -3.36
C GLY A 196 -6.76 -11.16 -3.36
N ILE A 197 -6.20 -10.10 -2.75
CA ILE A 197 -6.81 -8.76 -2.71
C ILE A 197 -6.93 -8.16 -4.12
N GLN A 198 -5.89 -8.28 -4.94
CA GLN A 198 -5.87 -7.72 -6.31
C GLN A 198 -6.85 -8.42 -7.25
N ASP A 199 -7.07 -9.73 -7.10
CA ASP A 199 -8.07 -10.46 -7.90
C ASP A 199 -9.49 -9.94 -7.65
N GLU A 200 -9.75 -9.33 -6.49
CA GLU A 200 -11.00 -8.62 -6.18
C GLU A 200 -10.97 -7.12 -6.60
N LYS A 201 -9.99 -6.71 -7.42
CA LYS A 201 -9.87 -5.34 -7.99
C LYS A 201 -9.62 -4.25 -6.93
N VAL A 202 -8.94 -4.58 -5.86
CA VAL A 202 -8.42 -3.64 -4.87
C VAL A 202 -6.92 -3.55 -5.04
N MET A 203 -6.39 -2.34 -5.12
CA MET A 203 -4.95 -2.13 -5.18
C MET A 203 -4.31 -2.42 -3.82
N VAL A 204 -3.06 -2.85 -3.86
CA VAL A 204 -2.24 -3.08 -2.67
C VAL A 204 -0.98 -2.24 -2.71
N SER A 205 -0.54 -1.79 -1.54
CA SER A 205 0.75 -1.13 -1.37
C SER A 205 1.57 -1.90 -0.34
N VAL A 206 2.57 -2.61 -0.85
CA VAL A 206 3.49 -3.39 -0.01
C VAL A 206 4.37 -2.45 0.82
N LYS A 207 4.54 -2.73 2.11
CA LYS A 207 5.24 -1.84 3.04
C LYS A 207 6.13 -2.63 4.02
N HIS A 208 7.14 -1.98 4.61
CA HIS A 208 7.57 -0.59 4.51
C HIS A 208 8.89 -0.50 3.75
N PHE A 209 8.94 0.17 2.63
CA PHE A 209 10.18 0.34 1.90
C PHE A 209 11.11 1.37 2.59
N PRO A 210 12.42 1.13 2.71
CA PRO A 210 13.21 0.00 2.18
C PRO A 210 13.20 -1.26 3.07
N GLY A 211 12.54 -1.25 4.19
CA GLY A 211 12.44 -2.29 5.20
C GLY A 211 12.62 -1.72 6.61
N HIS A 212 11.84 -2.23 7.57
CA HIS A 212 11.85 -1.77 8.96
C HIS A 212 12.10 -2.91 9.95
N GLY A 213 12.14 -4.17 9.46
CA GLY A 213 12.15 -5.34 10.34
C GLY A 213 13.45 -5.61 11.09
N ASN A 214 14.58 -4.99 10.69
CA ASN A 214 15.89 -5.12 11.33
C ASN A 214 16.21 -3.99 12.32
N THR A 215 15.42 -2.92 12.39
CA THR A 215 15.69 -1.76 13.24
C THR A 215 15.35 -2.03 14.71
N ALA A 216 16.01 -1.34 15.62
CA ALA A 216 15.72 -1.37 17.06
C ALA A 216 14.89 -0.18 17.53
N ASP A 217 14.70 0.80 16.67
CA ASP A 217 14.10 2.09 17.00
C ASP A 217 12.72 2.25 16.37
N ASP A 218 11.85 3.02 17.02
CA ASP A 218 10.54 3.37 16.49
C ASP A 218 10.65 4.55 15.52
N SER A 219 10.30 4.32 14.26
CA SER A 219 10.33 5.36 13.21
C SER A 219 9.31 6.49 13.40
N HIS A 220 8.37 6.35 14.33
CA HIS A 220 7.46 7.44 14.70
C HIS A 220 8.10 8.44 15.66
N GLU A 221 9.18 8.05 16.35
CA GLU A 221 9.86 8.88 17.35
C GLU A 221 11.23 9.37 16.85
N ILE A 222 11.99 8.50 16.20
CA ILE A 222 13.32 8.81 15.68
C ILE A 222 13.52 8.24 14.28
N LEU A 223 14.53 8.71 13.56
CA LEU A 223 14.90 8.17 12.24
C LEU A 223 15.78 6.91 12.42
N PRO A 224 15.24 5.70 12.21
CA PRO A 224 16.03 4.48 12.34
C PRO A 224 17.00 4.32 11.17
N VAL A 225 18.13 3.68 11.42
CA VAL A 225 19.10 3.31 10.38
C VAL A 225 18.81 1.88 9.94
N VAL A 226 18.68 1.70 8.63
CA VAL A 226 18.52 0.38 7.98
C VAL A 226 19.88 -0.01 7.42
N GLU A 227 20.46 -1.13 7.91
CA GLU A 227 21.71 -1.71 7.44
C GLU A 227 21.50 -2.75 6.34
#